data_07adb8bad69ce7baad862689765d5209
#
_entry.id   07adb8bad69ce7baad862689765d5209
#
_cell.length_a   1.000
_cell.length_b   1.000
_cell.length_c   1.000
_cell.angle_alpha   90.00
_cell.angle_beta   90.00
_cell.angle_gamma   90.00
#
_symmetry.space_group_name_H-M   'P 1'
#
loop_
_entity.id
_entity.type
_entity.pdbx_description
1 polymer ?
#
loop_
_entity_poly.entity_id
_entity_poly.type
_entity_poly.pdbx_seq_one_letter_code
_entity_poly.pdbx_strand_id
1 'polypeptide(L)'
;MHSKISSSPAESASCNSLKNEKVCPLDAYRLRPYQIEIITAVMESVHKHKGITFSVEIARQGGKNEISARLQMALLCLFANENKNLIKCAPTFHPQAMNSMARLADRLTDAGFGPLWKAQHGNTVCLGNARAIFLSADKMANVVGNTAHLLLEVDEAQDVLKEKYTNLYYLQLNCFLGS
;
A
#
# COMPACT_ATOMS: atom_id res chain seq x y z
N MET A 1 9.93 2.22 56.95
CA MET A 1 10.75 1.95 55.73
C MET A 1 9.82 1.84 54.54
N HIS A 2 9.68 2.91 53.78
CA HIS A 2 8.84 2.96 52.56
C HIS A 2 9.77 2.90 51.36
N SER A 3 9.68 1.82 50.58
CA SER A 3 10.34 1.72 49.29
C SER A 3 9.42 2.27 48.20
N LYS A 4 9.78 3.41 47.62
CA LYS A 4 9.16 3.98 46.43
C LYS A 4 9.63 3.20 45.21
N ILE A 5 8.67 2.60 44.51
CA ILE A 5 8.88 2.08 43.16
C ILE A 5 8.61 3.24 42.20
N SER A 6 9.64 3.73 41.54
CA SER A 6 9.52 4.73 40.48
C SER A 6 9.19 4.03 39.17
N SER A 7 7.98 4.25 38.68
CA SER A 7 7.57 3.92 37.32
C SER A 7 8.16 4.95 36.35
N SER A 8 9.07 4.50 35.48
CA SER A 8 9.54 5.25 34.34
C SER A 8 8.44 5.35 33.29
N PRO A 9 8.12 6.54 32.74
CA PRO A 9 7.19 6.63 31.63
C PRO A 9 7.89 6.14 30.35
N ALA A 10 7.23 5.18 29.67
CA ALA A 10 7.61 4.81 28.31
C ALA A 10 7.48 6.05 27.43
N GLU A 11 8.59 6.54 26.92
CA GLU A 11 8.63 7.59 25.91
C GLU A 11 7.83 7.13 24.69
N SER A 12 6.73 7.81 24.46
CA SER A 12 6.01 7.78 23.18
C SER A 12 6.94 8.36 22.13
N ALA A 13 7.58 7.51 21.35
CA ALA A 13 8.34 7.93 20.17
C ALA A 13 7.39 8.72 19.26
N SER A 14 7.52 10.03 19.32
CA SER A 14 6.68 10.99 18.62
C SER A 14 6.89 10.83 17.12
N CYS A 15 5.79 10.62 16.40
CA CYS A 15 5.70 10.59 14.94
C CYS A 15 6.12 11.93 14.28
N ASN A 16 6.62 12.89 15.05
CA ASN A 16 7.11 14.19 14.57
C ASN A 16 8.48 14.15 13.87
N SER A 17 9.23 13.05 13.95
CA SER A 17 10.52 12.92 13.26
C SER A 17 10.39 12.75 11.74
N LEU A 18 9.20 12.42 11.22
CA LEU A 18 8.94 12.27 9.78
C LEU A 18 8.81 13.61 9.02
N LYS A 19 8.80 14.74 9.73
CA LYS A 19 8.59 16.07 9.09
C LYS A 19 9.85 16.78 8.61
N ASN A 20 11.06 16.32 8.96
CA ASN A 20 12.26 17.13 8.78
C ASN A 20 13.35 16.58 7.85
N GLU A 21 13.19 15.41 7.27
CA GLU A 21 14.08 14.97 6.20
C GLU A 21 13.26 14.75 4.92
N LYS A 22 13.66 15.43 3.86
CA LYS A 22 13.21 15.20 2.48
C LYS A 22 13.71 13.82 2.02
N VAL A 23 13.21 12.75 2.62
CA VAL A 23 13.33 11.42 2.04
C VAL A 23 12.31 11.38 0.93
N CYS A 24 12.77 11.65 -0.29
CA CYS A 24 11.97 11.37 -1.48
C CYS A 24 11.75 9.85 -1.50
N PRO A 25 10.53 9.33 -1.24
CA PRO A 25 10.29 7.89 -1.18
C PRO A 25 10.49 7.20 -2.54
N LEU A 26 10.69 7.99 -3.58
CA LEU A 26 11.05 7.56 -4.92
C LEU A 26 12.55 7.78 -5.09
N ASP A 27 13.33 6.73 -4.92
CA ASP A 27 14.73 6.70 -5.37
C ASP A 27 14.72 6.72 -6.90
N ALA A 28 14.62 7.93 -7.47
CA ALA A 28 14.49 8.17 -8.90
C ALA A 28 15.67 7.58 -9.71
N TYR A 29 16.81 7.35 -9.08
CA TYR A 29 17.99 6.79 -9.75
C TYR A 29 17.85 5.30 -10.12
N ARG A 30 16.88 4.59 -9.56
CA ARG A 30 16.64 3.15 -9.84
C ARG A 30 15.42 2.87 -10.70
N LEU A 31 14.61 3.88 -10.98
CA LEU A 31 13.41 3.75 -11.79
C LEU A 31 13.66 4.22 -13.22
N ARG A 32 13.07 3.51 -14.18
CA ARG A 32 13.07 3.93 -15.59
C ARG A 32 12.07 5.07 -15.80
N PRO A 33 12.25 5.96 -16.80
CA PRO A 33 11.36 7.11 -17.03
C PRO A 33 9.87 6.73 -17.08
N TYR A 34 9.50 5.69 -17.80
CA TYR A 34 8.10 5.24 -17.88
C TYR A 34 7.53 4.76 -16.54
N GLN A 35 8.38 4.19 -15.65
CA GLN A 35 7.96 3.78 -14.33
C GLN A 35 7.64 4.99 -13.45
N ILE A 36 8.45 6.05 -13.56
CA ILE A 36 8.22 7.32 -12.85
C ILE A 36 6.92 7.96 -13.36
N GLU A 37 6.70 7.97 -14.68
CA GLU A 37 5.49 8.52 -15.29
C GLU A 37 4.22 7.85 -14.74
N ILE A 38 4.20 6.51 -14.71
CA ILE A 38 3.07 5.74 -14.17
C ILE A 38 2.82 6.08 -12.70
N ILE A 39 3.86 6.03 -11.87
CA ILE A 39 3.75 6.33 -10.43
C ILE A 39 3.24 7.76 -10.23
N THR A 40 3.79 8.73 -10.95
CA THR A 40 3.40 10.13 -10.84
C THR A 40 1.93 10.33 -11.21
N ALA A 41 1.47 9.73 -12.32
CA ALA A 41 0.09 9.85 -12.77
C ALA A 41 -0.90 9.29 -11.73
N VAL A 42 -0.61 8.12 -11.15
CA VAL A 42 -1.46 7.52 -10.12
C VAL A 42 -1.42 8.35 -8.83
N MET A 43 -0.24 8.76 -8.37
CA MET A 43 -0.08 9.61 -7.17
C MET A 43 -0.85 10.93 -7.31
N GLU A 44 -0.78 11.56 -8.47
CA GLU A 44 -1.53 12.79 -8.76
C GLU A 44 -3.04 12.57 -8.71
N SER A 45 -3.52 11.44 -9.26
CA SER A 45 -4.94 11.07 -9.22
C SER A 45 -5.42 10.85 -7.79
N VAL A 46 -4.64 10.13 -6.97
CA VAL A 46 -4.97 9.90 -5.56
C VAL A 46 -4.97 11.20 -4.77
N HIS A 47 -3.92 12.02 -4.93
CA HIS A 47 -3.80 13.30 -4.21
C HIS A 47 -4.92 14.29 -4.55
N LYS A 48 -5.35 14.31 -5.81
CA LYS A 48 -6.44 15.18 -6.29
C LYS A 48 -7.83 14.54 -6.20
N HIS A 49 -7.96 13.36 -5.60
CA HIS A 49 -9.21 12.62 -5.47
C HIS A 49 -9.97 12.44 -6.80
N LYS A 50 -9.25 12.22 -7.91
CA LYS A 50 -9.86 12.15 -9.25
C LYS A 50 -10.65 10.87 -9.52
N GLY A 51 -10.39 9.79 -8.79
CA GLY A 51 -11.05 8.49 -8.97
C GLY A 51 -10.85 7.87 -10.35
N ILE A 52 -9.69 8.05 -10.97
CA ILE A 52 -9.39 7.57 -12.33
C ILE A 52 -8.95 6.11 -12.27
N THR A 53 -9.44 5.33 -13.23
CA THR A 53 -8.96 3.97 -13.47
C THR A 53 -7.79 4.01 -14.46
N PHE A 54 -6.68 3.37 -14.08
CA PHE A 54 -5.50 3.20 -14.92
C PHE A 54 -5.39 1.75 -15.39
N SER A 55 -5.20 1.55 -16.69
CA SER A 55 -4.77 0.26 -17.24
C SER A 55 -3.31 0.37 -17.62
N VAL A 56 -2.48 -0.48 -17.01
CA VAL A 56 -1.02 -0.44 -17.18
C VAL A 56 -0.55 -1.76 -17.76
N GLU A 57 -0.14 -1.72 -19.02
CA GLU A 57 0.43 -2.86 -19.72
C GLU A 57 1.94 -2.72 -19.82
N ILE A 58 2.67 -3.71 -19.33
CA ILE A 58 4.13 -3.71 -19.31
C ILE A 58 4.62 -5.06 -19.80
N ALA A 59 5.62 -5.04 -20.68
CA ALA A 59 6.29 -6.25 -21.17
C ALA A 59 6.84 -7.08 -20.00
N ARG A 60 6.95 -8.37 -20.19
CA ARG A 60 7.61 -9.28 -19.23
C ARG A 60 8.96 -8.71 -18.83
N GLN A 61 9.31 -8.80 -17.53
CA GLN A 61 10.53 -8.23 -16.94
C GLN A 61 10.63 -6.69 -17.02
N GLY A 62 9.57 -5.99 -17.42
CA GLY A 62 9.51 -4.52 -17.43
C GLY A 62 9.42 -3.87 -16.05
N GLY A 63 9.42 -4.66 -14.96
CA GLY A 63 9.44 -4.12 -13.59
C GLY A 63 8.08 -3.71 -13.05
N LYS A 64 6.98 -4.32 -13.50
CA LYS A 64 5.62 -4.10 -12.98
C LYS A 64 5.57 -4.15 -11.44
N ASN A 65 6.15 -5.19 -10.86
CA ASN A 65 6.15 -5.38 -9.42
C ASN A 65 6.98 -4.33 -8.67
N GLU A 66 7.99 -3.75 -9.31
CA GLU A 66 8.77 -2.65 -8.73
C GLU A 66 7.96 -1.35 -8.73
N ILE A 67 7.24 -1.04 -9.81
CA ILE A 67 6.32 0.10 -9.88
C ILE A 67 5.28 0.00 -8.77
N SER A 68 4.63 -1.15 -8.66
CA SER A 68 3.63 -1.44 -7.64
C SER A 68 4.16 -1.21 -6.22
N ALA A 69 5.30 -1.83 -5.88
CA ALA A 69 5.89 -1.70 -4.54
C ALA A 69 6.29 -0.25 -4.22
N ARG A 70 6.86 0.49 -5.19
CA ARG A 70 7.24 1.90 -5.01
C ARG A 70 6.03 2.81 -4.86
N LEU A 71 4.99 2.59 -5.66
CA LEU A 71 3.73 3.32 -5.55
C LEU A 71 3.08 3.09 -4.17
N GLN A 72 2.97 1.83 -3.75
CA GLN A 72 2.41 1.48 -2.44
C GLN A 72 3.23 2.09 -1.30
N MET A 73 4.56 2.01 -1.36
CA MET A 73 5.45 2.64 -0.37
C MET A 73 5.20 4.16 -0.32
N ALA A 74 5.16 4.84 -1.47
CA ALA A 74 4.92 6.28 -1.52
C ALA A 74 3.57 6.67 -0.90
N LEU A 75 2.51 5.92 -1.19
CA LEU A 75 1.19 6.13 -0.60
C LEU A 75 1.18 5.89 0.91
N LEU A 76 1.81 4.81 1.39
CA LEU A 76 1.92 4.56 2.83
C LEU A 76 2.68 5.67 3.55
N CYS A 77 3.77 6.18 2.97
CA CYS A 77 4.53 7.29 3.55
C CYS A 77 3.71 8.59 3.57
N LEU A 78 3.01 8.91 2.49
CA LEU A 78 2.22 10.13 2.37
C LEU A 78 1.06 10.16 3.38
N PHE A 79 0.42 9.03 3.57
CA PHE A 79 -0.77 8.89 4.41
C PHE A 79 -0.50 8.19 5.76
N ALA A 80 0.76 8.10 6.21
CA ALA A 80 1.15 7.38 7.42
C ALA A 80 0.41 7.84 8.69
N ASN A 81 -0.02 9.09 8.74
CA ASN A 81 -0.77 9.66 9.87
C ASN A 81 -2.28 9.48 9.76
N GLU A 82 -2.78 8.92 8.65
CA GLU A 82 -4.20 8.79 8.35
C GLU A 82 -4.61 7.31 8.38
N ASN A 83 -5.79 7.02 8.91
CA ASN A 83 -6.32 5.65 8.91
C ASN A 83 -6.91 5.31 7.53
N LYS A 84 -6.02 5.16 6.54
CA LYS A 84 -6.37 4.88 5.16
C LYS A 84 -5.76 3.57 4.67
N ASN A 85 -6.50 2.88 3.82
CA ASN A 85 -6.10 1.61 3.25
C ASN A 85 -5.87 1.74 1.74
N LEU A 86 -4.86 1.04 1.25
CA LEU A 86 -4.77 0.58 -0.13
C LEU A 86 -4.97 -0.93 -0.17
N ILE A 87 -5.53 -1.44 -1.24
CA ILE A 87 -5.79 -2.87 -1.42
C ILE A 87 -5.12 -3.33 -2.71
N LYS A 88 -4.38 -4.44 -2.62
CA LYS A 88 -3.86 -5.14 -3.80
C LYS A 88 -4.46 -6.54 -3.88
N CYS A 89 -5.12 -6.81 -5.00
CA CYS A 89 -5.64 -8.13 -5.34
C CYS A 89 -4.74 -8.82 -6.37
N ALA A 90 -4.43 -10.08 -6.15
CA ALA A 90 -3.74 -10.94 -7.09
C ALA A 90 -4.58 -12.21 -7.36
N PRO A 91 -4.40 -12.92 -8.50
CA PRO A 91 -5.15 -14.14 -8.78
C PRO A 91 -5.05 -15.18 -7.68
N THR A 92 -3.85 -15.35 -7.10
CA THR A 92 -3.61 -16.27 -5.98
C THR A 92 -2.97 -15.55 -4.80
N PHE A 93 -3.29 -16.03 -3.57
CA PHE A 93 -2.61 -15.51 -2.38
C PHE A 93 -1.17 -16.01 -2.32
N HIS A 94 -0.96 -17.30 -2.49
CA HIS A 94 0.35 -17.92 -2.60
C HIS A 94 0.58 -18.38 -4.05
N PRO A 95 1.68 -17.98 -4.71
CA PRO A 95 2.76 -17.11 -4.19
C PRO A 95 2.58 -15.62 -4.51
N GLN A 96 1.57 -15.20 -5.32
CA GLN A 96 1.56 -13.88 -5.96
C GLN A 96 1.37 -12.71 -4.98
N ALA A 97 0.32 -12.74 -4.15
CA ALA A 97 0.08 -11.69 -3.16
C ALA A 97 1.20 -11.64 -2.12
N MET A 98 1.69 -12.80 -1.66
CA MET A 98 2.81 -12.89 -0.71
C MET A 98 4.11 -12.31 -1.27
N ASN A 99 4.44 -12.59 -2.52
CA ASN A 99 5.62 -12.02 -3.17
C ASN A 99 5.52 -10.49 -3.31
N SER A 100 4.30 -9.98 -3.59
CA SER A 100 4.04 -8.55 -3.64
C SER A 100 4.20 -7.89 -2.27
N MET A 101 3.70 -8.53 -1.22
CA MET A 101 3.83 -8.08 0.17
C MET A 101 5.30 -8.06 0.62
N ALA A 102 6.05 -9.12 0.34
CA ALA A 102 7.48 -9.19 0.66
C ALA A 102 8.26 -8.08 -0.04
N ARG A 103 7.99 -7.83 -1.32
CA ARG A 103 8.64 -6.75 -2.07
C ARG A 103 8.35 -5.37 -1.50
N LEU A 104 7.12 -5.09 -1.06
CA LEU A 104 6.80 -3.84 -0.38
C LEU A 104 7.61 -3.70 0.92
N ALA A 105 7.66 -4.76 1.73
CA ALA A 105 8.43 -4.78 2.97
C ALA A 105 9.92 -4.51 2.74
N ASP A 106 10.51 -5.11 1.69
CA ASP A 106 11.89 -4.86 1.27
C ASP A 106 12.09 -3.38 0.91
N ARG A 107 11.19 -2.80 0.11
CA ARG A 107 11.29 -1.37 -0.28
C ARG A 107 11.16 -0.43 0.91
N LEU A 108 10.28 -0.71 1.86
CA LEU A 108 10.17 0.06 3.10
C LEU A 108 11.45 -0.04 3.94
N THR A 109 12.03 -1.23 4.03
CA THR A 109 13.28 -1.46 4.76
C THR A 109 14.45 -0.75 4.10
N ASP A 110 14.61 -0.87 2.78
CA ASP A 110 15.65 -0.19 1.99
C ASP A 110 15.57 1.34 2.07
N ALA A 111 14.35 1.87 2.20
CA ALA A 111 14.10 3.31 2.36
C ALA A 111 14.29 3.81 3.81
N GLY A 112 14.74 2.96 4.74
CA GLY A 112 15.00 3.33 6.12
C GLY A 112 13.79 3.24 7.05
N PHE A 113 12.63 2.75 6.58
CA PHE A 113 11.42 2.57 7.40
C PHE A 113 11.36 1.22 8.13
N GLY A 114 12.45 0.41 8.12
CA GLY A 114 12.48 -0.92 8.72
C GLY A 114 11.91 -0.99 10.14
N PRO A 115 12.29 -0.11 11.09
CA PRO A 115 11.74 -0.11 12.45
C PRO A 115 10.30 0.37 12.57
N LEU A 116 9.76 1.03 11.55
CA LEU A 116 8.48 1.75 11.58
C LEU A 116 7.33 0.97 10.96
N TRP A 117 7.61 0.07 10.01
CA TRP A 117 6.57 -0.75 9.42
C TRP A 117 6.35 -2.05 10.20
N LYS A 118 5.13 -2.58 10.11
CA LYS A 118 4.73 -3.83 10.79
C LYS A 118 3.86 -4.68 9.86
N ALA A 119 4.07 -6.01 9.92
CA ALA A 119 3.13 -6.95 9.31
C ALA A 119 2.00 -7.30 10.29
N GLN A 120 0.77 -7.36 9.82
CA GLN A 120 -0.41 -7.74 10.59
C GLN A 120 -1.26 -8.76 9.83
N HIS A 121 -1.93 -9.64 10.54
CA HIS A 121 -2.89 -10.62 10.01
C HIS A 121 -2.38 -11.50 8.85
N GLY A 122 -1.06 -11.57 8.62
CA GLY A 122 -0.45 -12.37 7.56
C GLY A 122 -0.65 -11.83 6.12
N ASN A 123 -1.41 -10.76 5.95
CA ASN A 123 -1.74 -10.19 4.63
C ASN A 123 -1.72 -8.66 4.59
N THR A 124 -1.25 -8.01 5.64
CA THR A 124 -1.30 -6.55 5.76
C THR A 124 0.07 -6.00 6.16
N VAL A 125 0.51 -4.95 5.47
CA VAL A 125 1.70 -4.15 5.82
C VAL A 125 1.22 -2.78 6.29
N CYS A 126 1.62 -2.38 7.49
CA CYS A 126 1.26 -1.10 8.10
C CYS A 126 2.49 -0.20 8.19
N LEU A 127 2.31 1.08 7.87
CA LEU A 127 3.25 2.15 8.18
C LEU A 127 2.49 3.28 8.89
N GLY A 128 2.74 3.45 10.19
CA GLY A 128 1.89 4.30 11.01
C GLY A 128 0.44 3.80 11.04
N ASN A 129 -0.50 4.66 10.66
CA ASN A 129 -1.93 4.34 10.57
C ASN A 129 -2.37 3.86 9.18
N ALA A 130 -1.54 4.07 8.15
CA ALA A 130 -1.83 3.61 6.80
C ALA A 130 -1.55 2.12 6.62
N ARG A 131 -2.34 1.44 5.77
CA ARG A 131 -2.27 -0.01 5.58
C ARG A 131 -2.29 -0.39 4.11
N ALA A 132 -1.46 -1.36 3.75
CA ALA A 132 -1.52 -2.07 2.48
C ALA A 132 -2.05 -3.49 2.73
N ILE A 133 -3.20 -3.82 2.18
CA ILE A 133 -3.88 -5.10 2.38
C ILE A 133 -3.77 -5.91 1.10
N PHE A 134 -3.24 -7.13 1.22
CA PHE A 134 -3.02 -8.05 0.11
C PHE A 134 -4.06 -9.16 0.13
N LEU A 135 -4.78 -9.34 -0.97
CA LEU A 135 -5.90 -10.27 -1.07
C LEU A 135 -5.75 -11.18 -2.30
N SER A 136 -6.38 -12.36 -2.23
CA SER A 136 -6.56 -13.22 -3.39
C SER A 136 -7.90 -12.94 -4.07
N ALA A 137 -7.91 -12.87 -5.39
CA ALA A 137 -9.14 -12.80 -6.17
C ALA A 137 -10.00 -14.06 -6.01
N ASP A 138 -9.41 -15.21 -5.64
CA ASP A 138 -10.17 -16.45 -5.41
C ASP A 138 -10.99 -16.41 -4.12
N LYS A 139 -10.58 -15.67 -3.11
CA LYS A 139 -11.22 -15.56 -1.80
C LYS A 139 -12.00 -14.25 -1.65
N MET A 140 -12.68 -13.81 -2.69
CA MET A 140 -13.39 -12.51 -2.70
C MET A 140 -14.47 -12.35 -1.63
N ALA A 141 -14.96 -13.44 -1.03
CA ALA A 141 -15.92 -13.37 0.09
C ALA A 141 -15.36 -12.56 1.29
N ASN A 142 -14.04 -12.48 1.46
CA ASN A 142 -13.40 -11.72 2.53
C ASN A 142 -13.06 -10.27 2.15
N VAL A 143 -13.27 -9.88 0.89
CA VAL A 143 -12.99 -8.51 0.43
C VAL A 143 -14.08 -7.55 0.86
N VAL A 144 -15.30 -8.02 1.06
CA VAL A 144 -16.52 -7.23 1.37
C VAL A 144 -16.41 -6.40 2.66
N GLY A 145 -15.46 -6.70 3.55
CA GLY A 145 -15.21 -5.94 4.79
C GLY A 145 -14.10 -4.89 4.73
N ASN A 146 -13.41 -4.76 3.59
CA ASN A 146 -12.27 -3.85 3.47
C ASN A 146 -12.59 -2.71 2.50
N THR A 147 -12.34 -1.47 2.89
CA THR A 147 -12.52 -0.29 2.04
C THR A 147 -11.19 0.17 1.49
N ALA A 148 -11.07 0.33 0.17
CA ALA A 148 -9.89 0.89 -0.47
C ALA A 148 -9.99 2.43 -0.50
N HIS A 149 -9.42 3.11 0.48
CA HIS A 149 -9.48 4.57 0.58
C HIS A 149 -8.56 5.28 -0.41
N LEU A 150 -7.40 4.68 -0.75
CA LEU A 150 -6.36 5.31 -1.54
C LEU A 150 -6.26 4.70 -2.94
N LEU A 151 -6.13 3.39 -3.01
CA LEU A 151 -5.87 2.66 -4.24
C LEU A 151 -6.45 1.25 -4.15
N LEU A 152 -7.13 0.83 -5.21
CA LEU A 152 -7.39 -0.57 -5.50
C LEU A 152 -6.52 -0.99 -6.69
N GLU A 153 -5.57 -1.87 -6.45
CA GLU A 153 -4.69 -2.44 -7.47
C GLU A 153 -5.10 -3.88 -7.76
N VAL A 154 -5.27 -4.22 -9.03
CA VAL A 154 -5.55 -5.60 -9.48
C VAL A 154 -4.38 -6.06 -10.33
N ASP A 155 -3.62 -7.02 -9.83
CA ASP A 155 -2.51 -7.63 -10.54
C ASP A 155 -3.01 -8.77 -11.42
N GLU A 156 -2.36 -8.98 -12.58
CA GLU A 156 -2.75 -9.99 -13.59
C GLU A 156 -4.26 -9.96 -13.89
N ALA A 157 -4.75 -8.75 -14.18
CA ALA A 157 -6.17 -8.48 -14.36
C ALA A 157 -6.84 -9.36 -15.43
N GLN A 158 -6.08 -9.82 -16.44
CA GLN A 158 -6.55 -10.73 -17.46
C GLN A 158 -6.94 -12.12 -16.92
N ASP A 159 -6.37 -12.52 -15.78
CA ASP A 159 -6.65 -13.81 -15.14
C ASP A 159 -7.81 -13.75 -14.14
N VAL A 160 -8.35 -12.53 -13.90
CA VAL A 160 -9.49 -12.32 -13.01
C VAL A 160 -10.80 -12.46 -13.79
N LEU A 161 -11.70 -13.34 -13.36
CA LEU A 161 -13.01 -13.53 -13.98
C LEU A 161 -13.83 -12.23 -13.98
N LYS A 162 -14.52 -11.93 -15.09
CA LYS A 162 -15.30 -10.69 -15.29
C LYS A 162 -16.30 -10.41 -14.17
N GLU A 163 -16.96 -11.42 -13.65
CA GLU A 163 -17.92 -11.33 -12.54
C GLU A 163 -17.25 -10.86 -11.25
N LYS A 164 -15.99 -11.28 -11.02
CA LYS A 164 -15.19 -10.86 -9.85
C LYS A 164 -14.72 -9.42 -9.98
N TYR A 165 -14.47 -8.95 -11.22
CA TYR A 165 -14.13 -7.55 -11.50
C TYR A 165 -15.23 -6.59 -11.05
N THR A 166 -16.47 -6.93 -11.29
CA THR A 166 -17.63 -6.13 -10.91
C THR A 166 -17.70 -5.93 -9.40
N ASN A 167 -17.43 -6.98 -8.62
CA ASN A 167 -17.41 -6.92 -7.16
C ASN A 167 -16.24 -6.10 -6.62
N LEU A 168 -15.07 -6.11 -7.29
CA LEU A 168 -13.94 -5.22 -6.96
C LEU A 168 -14.27 -3.75 -7.21
N TYR A 169 -15.02 -3.45 -8.27
CA TYR A 169 -15.50 -2.11 -8.57
C TYR A 169 -16.43 -1.56 -7.49
N TYR A 170 -17.29 -2.41 -6.89
CA TYR A 170 -18.14 -2.01 -5.76
C TYR A 170 -17.37 -1.63 -4.51
N LEU A 171 -16.18 -2.19 -4.28
CA LEU A 171 -15.29 -1.77 -3.18
C LEU A 171 -14.76 -0.35 -3.36
N GLN A 172 -14.52 0.06 -4.60
CA GLN A 172 -14.06 1.40 -4.94
C GLN A 172 -15.21 2.43 -4.88
N LEU A 173 -16.41 2.05 -5.32
CA LEU A 173 -17.59 2.91 -5.29
C LEU A 173 -18.06 3.27 -3.87
N ASN A 174 -17.91 2.37 -2.91
CA ASN A 174 -18.25 2.65 -1.51
C ASN A 174 -17.35 3.69 -0.86
N CYS A 175 -16.16 3.98 -1.44
CA CYS A 175 -15.31 5.09 -0.99
C CYS A 175 -15.84 6.47 -1.37
N PHE A 176 -16.68 6.58 -2.42
CA PHE A 176 -17.21 7.84 -2.92
C PHE A 176 -18.60 8.20 -2.38
N LEU A 177 -19.33 7.24 -1.84
CA LEU A 177 -20.70 7.44 -1.34
C LEU A 177 -20.80 7.58 0.18
N GLY A 178 -19.71 7.48 0.90
CA GLY A 178 -19.61 7.48 2.37
C GLY A 178 -18.94 8.71 2.97
N SER A 179 -19.17 9.89 2.40
CA SER A 179 -18.76 11.17 3.01
C SER A 179 -19.96 12.04 3.32
#